data_1947d37151a009a7061f39cf21cc2866
#
_entry.id   1947d37151a009a7061f39cf21cc2866
#
_cell.length_a   1.000
_cell.length_b   1.000
_cell.length_c   1.000
_cell.angle_alpha   90.00
_cell.angle_beta   90.00
_cell.angle_gamma   90.00
#
_symmetry.space_group_name_H-M   'P 1'
#
loop_
_entity.id
_entity.type
_entity.pdbx_description
1 polymer ?
#
loop_
_entity_poly.entity_id
_entity_poly.type
_entity_poly.pdbx_seq_one_letter_code
_entity_poly.pdbx_strand_id
1 'polypeptide(L)'
;RILIGWMNNWLYAGDKPCVTWSGAMTLPRELGLVPGPDGKGYLLTSTPVRELDGLRGETVMLKGLQVDGTLDLTKRIPFVRSALDLRLTFDLAAAKGSLATRYGVRLRNTQGEYIDIGYDRNRQVFYIDRTHAGSKALPVKEFAAVHTAPFVVKGQTVDWRLVIDRASVEFFAAGGRVSMTDVFYPSELFRTVELFTEKGSIHVDGEVTQLQSVWNPSK
;
A
#
# COMPACT_ATOMS: atom_id res chain seq x y z
N ARG A 1 16.49 5.26 14.88
CA ARG A 1 15.45 6.13 15.50
C ARG A 1 14.08 5.66 15.05
N ILE A 2 13.08 5.78 15.92
CA ILE A 2 11.70 5.39 15.62
C ILE A 2 10.85 6.65 15.42
N LEU A 3 10.03 6.63 14.37
CA LEU A 3 9.02 7.62 14.05
C LEU A 3 7.63 7.00 14.19
N ILE A 4 6.71 7.72 14.80
CA ILE A 4 5.28 7.45 14.78
C ILE A 4 4.60 8.75 14.37
N GLY A 5 3.73 8.71 13.37
CA GLY A 5 3.01 9.86 12.84
C GLY A 5 1.50 9.76 13.05
N TRP A 6 0.82 10.87 12.99
CA TRP A 6 -0.63 10.92 13.00
C TRP A 6 -1.19 10.67 11.59
N MET A 7 -2.10 9.69 11.45
CA MET A 7 -2.72 9.31 10.18
C MET A 7 -3.96 10.17 9.89
N ASN A 8 -3.85 11.49 9.94
CA ASN A 8 -5.00 12.34 9.63
C ASN A 8 -4.51 13.69 9.10
N ASN A 9 -5.46 14.55 8.72
CA ASN A 9 -5.18 15.88 8.24
C ASN A 9 -6.17 16.87 8.88
N TRP A 10 -5.69 18.01 9.32
CA TRP A 10 -6.51 19.06 9.92
C TRP A 10 -7.64 19.55 9.00
N LEU A 11 -7.47 19.45 7.68
CA LEU A 11 -8.47 19.87 6.70
C LEU A 11 -9.76 19.04 6.76
N TYR A 12 -9.72 17.83 7.31
CA TYR A 12 -10.90 16.95 7.41
C TYR A 12 -11.00 16.15 8.72
N ALA A 13 -10.09 16.38 9.66
CA ALA A 13 -10.07 15.59 10.89
C ALA A 13 -11.35 15.74 11.74
N GLY A 14 -12.01 16.91 11.65
CA GLY A 14 -13.29 17.17 12.33
C GLY A 14 -14.49 16.46 11.69
N ASP A 15 -14.44 16.19 10.39
CA ASP A 15 -15.58 15.73 9.59
C ASP A 15 -15.57 14.21 9.33
N LYS A 16 -14.62 13.48 9.92
CA LYS A 16 -14.51 12.03 9.70
C LYS A 16 -15.77 11.27 10.15
N PRO A 17 -16.19 10.24 9.39
CA PRO A 17 -17.43 9.51 9.67
C PRO A 17 -17.31 8.48 10.80
N CYS A 18 -16.20 8.45 11.54
CA CYS A 18 -15.96 7.50 12.62
C CYS A 18 -16.54 8.02 13.94
N VAL A 19 -17.39 7.22 14.58
CA VAL A 19 -17.99 7.53 15.88
C VAL A 19 -17.34 6.78 17.05
N THR A 20 -16.66 5.65 16.76
CA THR A 20 -16.07 4.77 17.78
C THR A 20 -14.60 5.05 18.07
N TRP A 21 -13.91 5.76 17.18
CA TRP A 21 -12.53 6.16 17.33
C TRP A 21 -12.26 7.50 16.64
N SER A 22 -11.21 8.19 17.05
CA SER A 22 -10.85 9.50 16.51
C SER A 22 -9.33 9.62 16.37
N GLY A 23 -8.88 9.49 15.15
CA GLY A 23 -7.46 9.49 14.81
C GLY A 23 -6.82 8.10 14.97
N ALA A 24 -5.81 7.87 14.17
CA ALA A 24 -4.95 6.69 14.24
C ALA A 24 -3.50 7.15 14.12
N MET A 25 -2.59 6.31 14.63
CA MET A 25 -1.15 6.52 14.47
C MET A 25 -0.63 5.57 13.38
N THR A 26 0.42 6.00 12.68
CA THR A 26 1.14 5.12 11.77
C THR A 26 1.77 3.96 12.56
N LEU A 27 2.12 2.90 11.86
CA LEU A 27 3.06 1.92 12.40
C LEU A 27 4.33 2.65 12.89
N PRO A 28 4.94 2.17 13.98
CA PRO A 28 6.29 2.59 14.31
C PRO A 28 7.23 2.28 13.15
N ARG A 29 8.03 3.26 12.74
CA ARG A 29 8.94 3.18 11.60
C ARG A 29 10.36 3.42 12.03
N GLU A 30 11.25 2.56 11.60
CA GLU A 30 12.69 2.78 11.75
C GLU A 30 13.18 3.76 10.68
N LEU A 31 13.82 4.84 11.11
CA LEU A 31 14.44 5.82 10.24
C LEU A 31 15.90 5.49 10.01
N GLY A 32 16.31 5.47 8.77
CA GLY A 32 17.68 5.30 8.32
C GLY A 32 18.12 6.39 7.35
N LEU A 33 19.40 6.37 7.01
CA LEU A 33 19.98 7.24 5.99
C LEU A 33 20.74 6.39 4.98
N VAL A 34 20.52 6.66 3.69
CA VAL A 34 21.27 6.05 2.60
C VAL A 34 21.92 7.14 1.74
N PRO A 35 23.05 6.88 1.07
CA PRO A 35 23.65 7.84 0.15
C PRO A 35 22.64 8.32 -0.90
N GLY A 36 22.68 9.60 -1.22
CA GLY A 36 21.89 10.20 -2.28
C GLY A 36 22.25 9.61 -3.66
N PRO A 37 21.34 9.74 -4.67
CA PRO A 37 21.50 9.10 -5.99
C PRO A 37 22.75 9.57 -6.76
N ASP A 38 23.24 10.74 -6.46
CA ASP A 38 24.41 11.33 -7.13
C ASP A 38 25.68 11.25 -6.26
N GLY A 39 25.66 10.42 -5.22
CA GLY A 39 26.74 10.33 -4.25
C GLY A 39 26.89 11.59 -3.36
N LYS A 40 25.94 12.52 -3.46
CA LYS A 40 25.92 13.75 -2.66
C LYS A 40 24.79 13.69 -1.64
N GLY A 41 25.15 13.97 -0.38
CA GLY A 41 24.20 14.00 0.72
C GLY A 41 23.59 12.63 1.05
N TYR A 42 22.48 12.64 1.77
CA TYR A 42 21.78 11.45 2.23
C TYR A 42 20.29 11.57 1.97
N LEU A 43 19.65 10.45 1.70
CA LEU A 43 18.21 10.30 1.68
C LEU A 43 17.74 9.62 2.95
N LEU A 44 16.66 10.14 3.52
CA LEU A 44 15.96 9.48 4.63
C LEU A 44 15.25 8.23 4.10
N THR A 45 15.38 7.14 4.84
CA THR A 45 14.57 5.94 4.65
C THR A 45 13.66 5.73 5.85
N SER A 46 12.49 5.14 5.58
CA SER A 46 11.47 4.87 6.58
C SER A 46 10.87 3.49 6.30
N THR A 47 11.06 2.56 7.23
CA THR A 47 10.56 1.17 7.10
C THR A 47 9.81 0.77 8.37
N PRO A 48 8.81 -0.11 8.31
CA PRO A 48 8.18 -0.64 9.51
C PRO A 48 9.22 -1.29 10.42
N VAL A 49 9.06 -1.09 11.74
CA VAL A 49 9.93 -1.73 12.73
C VAL A 49 9.83 -3.26 12.63
N ARG A 50 10.92 -3.95 12.98
CA ARG A 50 11.00 -5.42 12.92
C ARG A 50 10.01 -6.12 13.86
N GLU A 51 9.60 -5.44 14.93
CA GLU A 51 8.63 -5.94 15.92
C GLU A 51 7.27 -6.26 15.28
N LEU A 52 6.93 -5.64 14.15
CA LEU A 52 5.74 -5.98 13.37
C LEU A 52 5.75 -7.44 12.90
N ASP A 53 6.94 -8.02 12.69
CA ASP A 53 7.06 -9.42 12.27
C ASP A 53 6.54 -10.39 13.36
N GLY A 54 6.49 -9.96 14.64
CA GLY A 54 5.86 -10.72 15.74
C GLY A 54 4.34 -10.85 15.63
N LEU A 55 3.69 -10.07 14.77
CA LEU A 55 2.24 -10.13 14.51
C LEU A 55 1.89 -11.00 13.29
N ARG A 56 2.88 -11.54 12.58
CA ARG A 56 2.68 -12.33 11.37
C ARG A 56 2.05 -13.68 11.70
N GLY A 57 0.94 -13.98 11.04
CA GLY A 57 0.24 -15.26 11.11
C GLY A 57 0.44 -16.08 9.83
N GLU A 58 -0.66 -16.58 9.29
CA GLU A 58 -0.67 -17.38 8.06
C GLU A 58 -0.13 -16.58 6.87
N THR A 59 0.69 -17.22 6.04
CA THR A 59 1.30 -16.59 4.86
C THR A 59 0.98 -17.39 3.59
N VAL A 60 0.57 -16.70 2.55
CA VAL A 60 0.39 -17.22 1.20
C VAL A 60 1.50 -16.69 0.30
N MET A 61 2.25 -17.61 -0.32
CA MET A 61 3.27 -17.25 -1.30
C MET A 61 2.64 -16.96 -2.67
N LEU A 62 3.07 -15.89 -3.29
CA LEU A 62 2.71 -15.48 -4.64
C LEU A 62 3.93 -15.71 -5.54
N LYS A 63 3.86 -16.67 -6.45
CA LYS A 63 5.00 -17.01 -7.32
C LYS A 63 4.60 -16.98 -8.78
N GLY A 64 5.42 -16.35 -9.59
CA GLY A 64 5.32 -16.38 -11.04
C GLY A 64 4.04 -15.74 -11.58
N LEU A 65 3.50 -14.71 -10.93
CA LEU A 65 2.25 -14.09 -11.34
C LEU A 65 2.48 -13.18 -12.53
N GLN A 66 1.91 -13.52 -13.68
CA GLN A 66 1.85 -12.63 -14.82
C GLN A 66 0.55 -11.83 -14.74
N VAL A 67 0.66 -10.52 -14.63
CA VAL A 67 -0.48 -9.59 -14.57
C VAL A 67 -0.59 -8.85 -15.88
N ASP A 68 -1.75 -8.95 -16.52
CA ASP A 68 -2.15 -8.23 -17.72
C ASP A 68 -3.62 -7.82 -17.55
N GLY A 69 -3.86 -6.55 -17.27
CA GLY A 69 -5.16 -6.05 -16.80
C GLY A 69 -5.31 -6.23 -15.29
N THR A 70 -6.20 -7.09 -14.84
CA THR A 70 -6.51 -7.29 -13.40
C THR A 70 -6.39 -8.76 -13.01
N LEU A 71 -5.72 -9.01 -11.90
CA LEU A 71 -5.60 -10.33 -11.28
C LEU A 71 -6.14 -10.29 -9.83
N ASP A 72 -7.29 -10.92 -9.60
CA ASP A 72 -7.89 -11.06 -8.27
C ASP A 72 -7.10 -12.06 -7.42
N LEU A 73 -6.53 -11.60 -6.33
CA LEU A 73 -5.80 -12.41 -5.35
C LEU A 73 -6.71 -12.97 -4.25
N THR A 74 -7.94 -12.47 -4.12
CA THR A 74 -8.86 -12.80 -3.00
C THR A 74 -9.09 -14.29 -2.86
N LYS A 75 -9.22 -15.01 -3.98
CA LYS A 75 -9.41 -16.46 -3.99
C LYS A 75 -8.19 -17.25 -3.48
N ARG A 76 -7.03 -16.63 -3.45
CA ARG A 76 -5.77 -17.21 -2.98
C ARG A 76 -5.48 -16.90 -1.52
N ILE A 77 -6.17 -15.89 -0.93
CA ILE A 77 -5.92 -15.36 0.41
C ILE A 77 -7.11 -15.72 1.32
N PRO A 78 -7.04 -16.80 2.11
CA PRO A 78 -8.16 -17.26 2.94
C PRO A 78 -8.50 -16.26 4.07
N PHE A 79 -7.56 -15.40 4.44
CA PHE A 79 -7.66 -14.43 5.54
C PHE A 79 -7.81 -12.98 5.07
N VAL A 80 -8.32 -12.72 3.87
CA VAL A 80 -8.46 -11.36 3.28
C VAL A 80 -9.26 -10.36 4.15
N ARG A 81 -9.98 -10.84 5.16
CA ARG A 81 -10.75 -10.02 6.10
C ARG A 81 -9.94 -9.49 7.29
N SER A 82 -8.73 -9.96 7.46
CA SER A 82 -7.80 -9.51 8.49
C SER A 82 -6.98 -8.31 8.02
N ALA A 83 -6.18 -7.73 8.92
CA ALA A 83 -5.09 -6.87 8.51
C ALA A 83 -4.05 -7.68 7.74
N LEU A 84 -3.44 -7.08 6.73
CA LEU A 84 -2.55 -7.76 5.79
C LEU A 84 -1.19 -7.08 5.71
N ASP A 85 -0.12 -7.87 5.59
CA ASP A 85 1.23 -7.44 5.21
C ASP A 85 1.56 -8.07 3.85
N LEU A 86 1.54 -7.28 2.79
CA LEU A 86 1.92 -7.68 1.45
C LEU A 86 3.38 -7.29 1.21
N ARG A 87 4.20 -8.24 0.81
CA ARG A 87 5.56 -8.01 0.35
C ARG A 87 5.66 -8.49 -1.09
N LEU A 88 5.82 -7.57 -2.01
CA LEU A 88 5.75 -7.82 -3.45
C LEU A 88 7.03 -7.34 -4.13
N THR A 89 7.52 -8.14 -5.07
CA THR A 89 8.59 -7.75 -5.99
C THR A 89 8.01 -7.69 -7.39
N PHE A 90 8.01 -6.51 -7.98
CA PHE A 90 7.63 -6.29 -9.37
C PHE A 90 8.85 -6.40 -10.26
N ASP A 91 8.84 -7.35 -11.20
CA ASP A 91 9.92 -7.56 -12.16
C ASP A 91 9.59 -6.83 -13.47
N LEU A 92 10.35 -5.78 -13.73
CA LEU A 92 10.19 -4.91 -14.89
C LEU A 92 10.81 -5.52 -16.17
N ALA A 93 11.70 -6.50 -16.02
CA ALA A 93 12.37 -7.16 -17.13
C ALA A 93 11.61 -8.39 -17.64
N ALA A 94 10.81 -9.04 -16.79
CA ALA A 94 10.09 -10.26 -17.11
C ALA A 94 8.67 -10.05 -17.66
N ALA A 95 8.31 -8.82 -18.06
CA ALA A 95 7.04 -8.54 -18.69
C ALA A 95 6.89 -9.30 -20.02
N LYS A 96 5.74 -9.95 -20.21
CA LYS A 96 5.41 -10.57 -21.50
C LYS A 96 4.82 -9.51 -22.43
N GLY A 97 5.55 -9.15 -23.47
CA GLY A 97 5.17 -8.07 -24.38
C GLY A 97 5.60 -6.69 -23.85
N SER A 98 4.71 -5.69 -23.94
CA SER A 98 5.03 -4.35 -23.40
C SER A 98 4.91 -4.31 -21.89
N LEU A 99 5.90 -3.69 -21.26
CA LEU A 99 5.84 -3.41 -19.83
C LEU A 99 4.73 -2.39 -19.51
N ALA A 100 3.90 -2.68 -18.53
CA ALA A 100 2.80 -1.83 -18.11
C ALA A 100 3.22 -0.37 -17.85
N THR A 101 2.39 0.58 -18.25
CA THR A 101 2.63 2.01 -17.98
C THR A 101 2.26 2.37 -16.55
N ARG A 102 1.26 1.69 -15.98
CA ARG A 102 0.86 1.75 -14.58
C ARG A 102 0.66 0.35 -14.05
N TYR A 103 1.03 0.13 -12.81
CA TYR A 103 0.81 -1.16 -12.14
C TYR A 103 0.72 -0.94 -10.62
N GLY A 104 0.06 -1.87 -9.95
CA GLY A 104 -0.08 -1.76 -8.50
C GLY A 104 -1.04 -2.75 -7.88
N VAL A 105 -1.51 -2.36 -6.69
CA VAL A 105 -2.48 -3.08 -5.87
C VAL A 105 -3.74 -2.25 -5.76
N ARG A 106 -4.89 -2.87 -5.96
CA ARG A 106 -6.22 -2.30 -5.73
C ARG A 106 -6.92 -3.05 -4.61
N LEU A 107 -7.44 -2.30 -3.67
CA LEU A 107 -8.40 -2.81 -2.68
C LEU A 107 -9.78 -2.32 -3.08
N ARG A 108 -10.78 -3.20 -3.09
CA ARG A 108 -12.16 -2.80 -3.41
C ARG A 108 -13.21 -3.55 -2.60
N ASN A 109 -14.43 -3.01 -2.62
CA ASN A 109 -15.62 -3.65 -2.05
C ASN A 109 -16.68 -3.91 -3.15
N THR A 110 -17.82 -4.44 -2.72
CA THR A 110 -18.94 -4.78 -3.62
C THR A 110 -19.76 -3.55 -4.04
N GLN A 111 -19.57 -2.42 -3.37
CA GLN A 111 -20.28 -1.16 -3.66
C GLN A 111 -19.58 -0.33 -4.75
N GLY A 112 -18.52 -0.83 -5.36
CA GLY A 112 -17.74 -0.15 -6.37
C GLY A 112 -16.76 0.89 -5.83
N GLU A 113 -16.56 0.95 -4.52
CA GLU A 113 -15.51 1.75 -3.91
C GLU A 113 -14.18 1.01 -3.97
N TYR A 114 -13.09 1.76 -4.17
CA TYR A 114 -11.74 1.20 -4.24
C TYR A 114 -10.68 2.23 -3.88
N ILE A 115 -9.49 1.75 -3.58
CA ILE A 115 -8.26 2.53 -3.44
C ILE A 115 -7.16 1.86 -4.26
N ASP A 116 -6.43 2.66 -5.04
CA ASP A 116 -5.30 2.20 -5.82
C ASP A 116 -3.98 2.65 -5.21
N ILE A 117 -3.07 1.71 -5.04
CA ILE A 117 -1.68 1.96 -4.67
C ILE A 117 -0.83 1.52 -5.85
N GLY A 118 -0.15 2.45 -6.50
CA GLY A 118 0.48 2.16 -7.78
C GLY A 118 1.76 2.92 -8.05
N TYR A 119 2.36 2.57 -9.19
CA TYR A 119 3.44 3.30 -9.82
C TYR A 119 3.07 3.70 -11.25
N ASP A 120 3.19 4.98 -11.56
CA ASP A 120 3.03 5.53 -12.89
C ASP A 120 4.42 5.77 -13.50
N ARG A 121 4.80 4.91 -14.47
CA ARG A 121 6.12 4.95 -15.11
C ARG A 121 6.32 6.20 -15.95
N ASN A 122 5.26 6.71 -16.59
CA ASN A 122 5.36 7.89 -17.42
C ASN A 122 5.63 9.16 -16.59
N ARG A 123 5.01 9.23 -15.42
CA ARG A 123 5.18 10.33 -14.48
C ARG A 123 6.33 10.10 -13.50
N GLN A 124 6.84 8.87 -13.41
CA GLN A 124 7.86 8.44 -12.44
C GLN A 124 7.45 8.75 -10.99
N VAL A 125 6.21 8.40 -10.65
CA VAL A 125 5.67 8.62 -9.31
C VAL A 125 5.04 7.35 -8.76
N PHE A 126 5.26 7.07 -7.48
CA PHE A 126 4.36 6.24 -6.71
C PHE A 126 3.12 7.05 -6.35
N TYR A 127 1.97 6.40 -6.23
CA TYR A 127 0.74 7.09 -5.87
C TYR A 127 -0.18 6.22 -4.99
N ILE A 128 -1.00 6.90 -4.20
CA ILE A 128 -2.19 6.34 -3.58
C ILE A 128 -3.36 7.19 -4.06
N ASP A 129 -4.29 6.56 -4.77
CA ASP A 129 -5.52 7.18 -5.26
C ASP A 129 -6.68 6.73 -4.38
N ARG A 130 -7.16 7.60 -3.52
CA ARG A 130 -8.33 7.37 -2.66
C ARG A 130 -9.58 8.14 -3.08
N THR A 131 -9.62 8.62 -4.32
CA THR A 131 -10.78 9.39 -4.84
C THR A 131 -12.07 8.58 -4.81
N HIS A 132 -11.98 7.24 -4.76
CA HIS A 132 -13.12 6.32 -4.68
C HIS A 132 -13.18 5.55 -3.34
N ALA A 133 -12.42 5.97 -2.33
CA ALA A 133 -12.23 5.22 -1.09
C ALA A 133 -13.03 5.82 0.09
N GLY A 134 -14.31 6.13 -0.12
CA GLY A 134 -15.19 6.66 0.91
C GLY A 134 -15.50 8.16 0.80
N SER A 135 -15.33 8.73 -0.39
CA SER A 135 -15.65 10.15 -0.65
C SER A 135 -17.13 10.50 -0.37
N LYS A 136 -18.02 9.52 -0.44
CA LYS A 136 -19.45 9.71 -0.07
C LYS A 136 -19.65 9.90 1.42
N ALA A 137 -18.84 9.22 2.25
CA ALA A 137 -18.92 9.33 3.70
C ALA A 137 -18.22 10.59 4.22
N LEU A 138 -17.25 11.10 3.46
CA LEU A 138 -16.48 12.30 3.78
C LEU A 138 -16.37 13.18 2.53
N PRO A 139 -17.41 13.98 2.22
CA PRO A 139 -17.48 14.79 0.99
C PRO A 139 -16.61 16.06 1.08
N VAL A 140 -15.38 15.91 1.55
CA VAL A 140 -14.38 16.98 1.64
C VAL A 140 -13.40 16.80 0.50
N LYS A 141 -13.21 17.83 -0.31
CA LYS A 141 -12.35 17.80 -1.50
C LYS A 141 -10.93 17.32 -1.20
N GLU A 142 -10.39 17.75 -0.07
CA GLU A 142 -9.04 17.41 0.38
C GLU A 142 -8.90 15.95 0.78
N PHE A 143 -10.03 15.27 1.07
CA PHE A 143 -10.02 13.83 1.35
C PHE A 143 -9.95 13.01 0.06
N ALA A 144 -10.79 13.28 -0.93
CA ALA A 144 -10.85 12.56 -2.20
C ALA A 144 -9.68 12.99 -3.10
N ALA A 145 -8.47 12.59 -2.77
CA ALA A 145 -7.25 13.05 -3.43
C ALA A 145 -6.37 11.89 -3.92
N VAL A 146 -5.49 12.22 -4.87
CA VAL A 146 -4.38 11.36 -5.29
C VAL A 146 -3.10 11.90 -4.67
N HIS A 147 -2.51 11.14 -3.76
CA HIS A 147 -1.21 11.46 -3.18
C HIS A 147 -0.10 10.86 -4.05
N THR A 148 0.98 11.59 -4.26
CA THR A 148 2.09 11.13 -5.11
C THR A 148 3.44 11.35 -4.44
N ALA A 149 4.37 10.40 -4.69
CA ALA A 149 5.76 10.49 -4.28
C ALA A 149 6.66 10.31 -5.52
N PRO A 150 7.34 11.37 -5.98
CA PRO A 150 8.26 11.29 -7.12
C PRO A 150 9.40 10.32 -6.82
N PHE A 151 9.63 9.37 -7.72
CA PHE A 151 10.72 8.42 -7.59
C PHE A 151 11.04 7.76 -8.94
N VAL A 152 12.30 7.79 -9.35
CA VAL A 152 12.77 7.08 -10.54
C VAL A 152 13.19 5.68 -10.16
N VAL A 153 12.42 4.68 -10.58
CA VAL A 153 12.81 3.27 -10.40
C VAL A 153 13.99 2.97 -11.32
N LYS A 154 15.13 2.66 -10.72
CA LYS A 154 16.36 2.24 -11.43
C LYS A 154 16.56 0.76 -11.16
N GLY A 155 16.72 -0.03 -12.22
CA GLY A 155 16.93 -1.47 -12.11
C GLY A 155 15.78 -2.29 -12.70
N GLN A 156 15.90 -3.61 -12.58
CA GLN A 156 14.97 -4.56 -13.18
C GLN A 156 13.83 -4.95 -12.25
N THR A 157 13.98 -4.71 -10.95
CA THR A 157 12.96 -5.05 -9.95
C THR A 157 12.71 -3.87 -9.01
N VAL A 158 11.52 -3.85 -8.41
CA VAL A 158 11.19 -2.92 -7.33
C VAL A 158 10.38 -3.65 -6.26
N ASP A 159 10.85 -3.54 -5.00
CA ASP A 159 10.19 -4.14 -3.86
C ASP A 159 9.21 -3.17 -3.21
N TRP A 160 8.03 -3.68 -2.90
CA TRP A 160 6.96 -2.99 -2.21
C TRP A 160 6.58 -3.74 -0.94
N ARG A 161 6.25 -2.99 0.09
CA ARG A 161 5.55 -3.50 1.25
C ARG A 161 4.31 -2.66 1.50
N LEU A 162 3.16 -3.31 1.64
CA LEU A 162 1.91 -2.66 2.02
C LEU A 162 1.42 -3.31 3.31
N VAL A 163 1.20 -2.47 4.31
CA VAL A 163 0.48 -2.89 5.51
C VAL A 163 -0.91 -2.28 5.44
N ILE A 164 -1.92 -3.15 5.41
CA ILE A 164 -3.31 -2.79 5.18
C ILE A 164 -4.10 -3.15 6.43
N ASP A 165 -4.82 -2.19 6.97
CA ASP A 165 -5.78 -2.39 8.04
C ASP A 165 -7.19 -2.00 7.54
N ARG A 166 -8.19 -2.03 8.42
CA ARG A 166 -9.60 -1.79 8.10
C ARG A 166 -9.87 -0.43 7.47
N ALA A 167 -9.10 0.59 7.83
CA ALA A 167 -9.31 1.98 7.44
C ALA A 167 -8.00 2.69 7.05
N SER A 168 -6.93 1.95 6.79
CA SER A 168 -5.65 2.54 6.43
C SER A 168 -4.79 1.63 5.57
N VAL A 169 -3.92 2.25 4.81
CA VAL A 169 -2.80 1.60 4.12
C VAL A 169 -1.52 2.37 4.41
N GLU A 170 -0.47 1.62 4.74
CA GLU A 170 0.89 2.12 4.80
C GLU A 170 1.71 1.44 3.73
N PHE A 171 2.26 2.24 2.84
CA PHE A 171 3.01 1.80 1.66
C PHE A 171 4.47 2.18 1.78
N PHE A 172 5.34 1.21 1.53
CA PHE A 172 6.80 1.38 1.54
C PHE A 172 7.38 0.78 0.26
N ALA A 173 8.25 1.51 -0.41
CA ALA A 173 8.91 1.05 -1.63
C ALA A 173 10.38 1.45 -1.65
N ALA A 174 11.13 0.80 -2.56
CA ALA A 174 12.53 1.11 -2.83
C ALA A 174 13.42 1.14 -1.57
N GLY A 175 13.26 0.15 -0.68
CA GLY A 175 14.03 0.07 0.56
C GLY A 175 13.69 1.20 1.55
N GLY A 176 12.44 1.65 1.58
CA GLY A 176 11.95 2.70 2.47
C GLY A 176 12.30 4.13 2.03
N ARG A 177 12.84 4.32 0.82
CA ARG A 177 13.03 5.66 0.23
C ARG A 177 11.72 6.34 -0.13
N VAL A 178 10.67 5.54 -0.31
CA VAL A 178 9.29 6.01 -0.45
C VAL A 178 8.48 5.39 0.67
N SER A 179 7.78 6.23 1.41
CA SER A 179 6.77 5.81 2.39
C SER A 179 5.57 6.74 2.29
N MET A 180 4.38 6.15 2.16
CA MET A 180 3.12 6.87 2.03
C MET A 180 2.10 6.24 2.97
N THR A 181 1.17 7.05 3.48
CA THR A 181 0.13 6.59 4.40
C THR A 181 -1.16 7.28 4.08
N ASP A 182 -2.22 6.51 3.93
CA ASP A 182 -3.57 7.02 3.76
C ASP A 182 -4.58 6.31 4.63
N VAL A 183 -5.56 7.08 5.12
CA VAL A 183 -6.79 6.57 5.72
C VAL A 183 -7.91 6.60 4.69
N PHE A 184 -8.88 5.70 4.82
CA PHE A 184 -10.04 5.61 3.94
C PHE A 184 -11.30 5.21 4.75
N TYR A 185 -12.47 5.58 4.24
CA TYR A 185 -13.74 5.36 4.92
C TYR A 185 -14.79 4.82 3.95
N PRO A 186 -14.60 3.61 3.41
CA PRO A 186 -15.56 3.01 2.49
C PRO A 186 -16.85 2.65 3.22
N SER A 187 -17.96 2.60 2.49
CA SER A 187 -19.27 2.19 3.03
C SER A 187 -19.29 0.74 3.51
N GLU A 188 -18.47 -0.11 2.87
CA GLU A 188 -18.18 -1.49 3.29
C GLU A 188 -16.67 -1.73 3.28
N LEU A 189 -16.18 -2.57 4.17
CA LEU A 189 -14.77 -2.93 4.20
C LEU A 189 -14.30 -3.46 2.83
N PHE A 190 -13.11 -3.07 2.43
CA PHE A 190 -12.45 -3.67 1.28
C PHE A 190 -12.14 -5.13 1.57
N ARG A 191 -12.64 -6.01 0.71
CA ARG A 191 -12.52 -7.47 0.85
C ARG A 191 -11.95 -8.14 -0.39
N THR A 192 -11.66 -7.35 -1.41
CA THR A 192 -11.02 -7.81 -2.62
C THR A 192 -9.66 -7.16 -2.75
N VAL A 193 -8.65 -7.97 -2.97
CA VAL A 193 -7.27 -7.54 -3.22
C VAL A 193 -6.91 -7.94 -4.64
N GLU A 194 -6.57 -6.97 -5.47
CA GLU A 194 -6.22 -7.18 -6.88
C GLU A 194 -4.83 -6.63 -7.17
N LEU A 195 -4.09 -7.31 -8.05
CA LEU A 195 -3.00 -6.70 -8.80
C LEU A 195 -3.57 -6.14 -10.09
N PHE A 196 -3.11 -4.98 -10.51
CA PHE A 196 -3.57 -4.39 -11.76
C PHE A 196 -2.44 -3.84 -12.62
N THR A 197 -2.69 -3.77 -13.93
CA THR A 197 -1.82 -3.10 -14.91
C THR A 197 -2.65 -2.28 -15.88
N GLU A 198 -2.03 -1.24 -16.43
CA GLU A 198 -2.56 -0.48 -17.55
C GLU A 198 -1.55 -0.49 -18.71
N LYS A 199 -2.05 -0.75 -19.93
CA LYS A 199 -1.28 -0.70 -21.19
C LYS A 199 -0.01 -1.56 -21.14
N GLY A 200 -0.19 -2.84 -20.88
CA GLY A 200 0.89 -3.83 -20.83
C GLY A 200 0.83 -4.72 -19.61
N SER A 201 1.84 -5.51 -19.44
CA SER A 201 1.90 -6.53 -18.39
C SER A 201 3.08 -6.34 -17.46
N ILE A 202 3.06 -7.03 -16.31
CA ILE A 202 4.16 -7.09 -15.36
C ILE A 202 4.21 -8.47 -14.70
N HIS A 203 5.41 -8.90 -14.31
CA HIS A 203 5.58 -10.11 -13.52
C HIS A 203 5.73 -9.75 -12.03
N VAL A 204 5.08 -10.52 -11.15
CA VAL A 204 5.06 -10.27 -9.70
C VAL A 204 5.32 -11.54 -8.93
N ASP A 205 6.26 -11.47 -8.00
CA ASP A 205 6.47 -12.44 -6.94
C ASP A 205 6.24 -11.79 -5.59
N GLY A 206 6.04 -12.60 -4.54
CA GLY A 206 5.91 -12.07 -3.19
C GLY A 206 5.18 -12.97 -2.23
N GLU A 207 4.63 -12.34 -1.21
CA GLU A 207 3.84 -12.99 -0.17
C GLU A 207 2.75 -12.08 0.37
N VAL A 208 1.68 -12.67 0.86
CA VAL A 208 0.64 -12.02 1.65
C VAL A 208 0.54 -12.73 2.99
N THR A 209 0.70 -11.98 4.05
CA THR A 209 0.65 -12.49 5.42
C THR A 209 -0.51 -11.86 6.18
N GLN A 210 -1.25 -12.68 6.91
CA GLN A 210 -2.21 -12.22 7.90
C GLN A 210 -1.46 -11.54 9.06
N LEU A 211 -1.94 -10.38 9.50
CA LEU A 211 -1.49 -9.77 10.75
C LEU A 211 -2.50 -10.03 11.87
N GLN A 212 -1.97 -10.44 13.01
CA GLN A 212 -2.76 -10.62 14.23
C GLN A 212 -3.07 -9.28 14.88
N SER A 213 -4.22 -9.19 15.56
CA SER A 213 -4.60 -8.00 16.29
C SER A 213 -3.78 -7.85 17.57
N VAL A 214 -3.28 -6.64 17.82
CA VAL A 214 -2.65 -6.30 19.12
C VAL A 214 -3.65 -6.16 20.25
N TRP A 215 -4.93 -5.96 19.93
CA TRP A 215 -6.00 -5.75 20.92
C TRP A 215 -6.58 -7.07 21.48
N ASN A 216 -6.48 -8.14 20.72
CA ASN A 216 -6.93 -9.47 21.12
C ASN A 216 -5.82 -10.46 20.76
N PRO A 217 -4.70 -10.48 21.50
CA PRO A 217 -3.71 -11.51 21.30
C PRO A 217 -4.40 -12.85 21.56
N SER A 218 -4.33 -13.75 20.61
CA SER A 218 -4.82 -15.13 20.78
C SER A 218 -4.20 -15.69 22.04
N LYS A 219 -5.04 -16.07 23.02
CA LYS A 219 -4.59 -16.75 24.24
C LYS A 219 -4.00 -18.10 23.88
#